data_8323f11cd4e9d2589ec5036865991052
#
_entry.id   8323f11cd4e9d2589ec5036865991052
#
_cell.length_a   1.000
_cell.length_b   1.000
_cell.length_c   1.000
_cell.angle_alpha   90.00
_cell.angle_beta   90.00
_cell.angle_gamma   90.00
#
_symmetry.space_group_name_H-M   'P 1'
#
loop_
_entity.id
_entity.type
_entity.pdbx_description
1 polymer ?
#
loop_
_entity_poly.entity_id
_entity_poly.type
_entity_poly.pdbx_seq_one_letter_code
_entity_poly.pdbx_strand_id
1 'polypeptide(L)'
;MLIAPFISLLLGVAPPAFASPRMPDLRVELLQRMKVDQEARRKMMASFSQGNRAAIDELRAVDNENTRRIREVVARHGWPGRTLVGVDGAHAVWLLVQHADHDRAFQKECLEKMRRCAPGEVSGRDVAYLTDRVLVGEGKPQRYGTQLQVQNGKLVPQPLETPGEVDRRRGELGMEPLSQYLEFAEKAQREFSRKPTPEKKP
;
A
#
# COMPACT_ATOMS: atom_id res chain seq x y z
N MET A 1 4.81 41.52 -47.67
CA MET A 1 4.97 40.09 -47.29
C MET A 1 4.58 39.96 -45.82
N LEU A 2 3.34 39.56 -45.56
CA LEU A 2 2.77 39.44 -44.21
C LEU A 2 2.95 37.96 -43.78
N ILE A 3 3.70 37.76 -42.72
CA ILE A 3 3.89 36.44 -42.10
C ILE A 3 2.81 36.29 -41.00
N ALA A 4 1.86 35.37 -41.19
CA ALA A 4 0.86 35.03 -40.21
C ALA A 4 1.46 34.08 -39.16
N PRO A 5 1.15 34.23 -37.84
CA PRO A 5 1.63 33.33 -36.82
C PRO A 5 0.78 32.03 -36.81
N PHE A 6 1.44 30.88 -36.90
CA PHE A 6 0.85 29.58 -36.65
C PHE A 6 0.54 29.47 -35.15
N ILE A 7 -0.73 29.53 -34.77
CA ILE A 7 -1.19 29.16 -33.44
C ILE A 7 -1.33 27.63 -33.44
N SER A 8 -0.35 26.91 -32.89
CA SER A 8 -0.48 25.50 -32.58
C SER A 8 -1.45 25.34 -31.40
N LEU A 9 -2.67 24.92 -31.72
CA LEU A 9 -3.67 24.50 -30.73
C LEU A 9 -3.21 23.16 -30.15
N LEU A 10 -2.52 23.16 -29.02
CA LEU A 10 -2.27 21.99 -28.20
C LEU A 10 -3.63 21.52 -27.65
N LEU A 11 -4.26 20.59 -28.36
CA LEU A 11 -5.35 19.80 -27.83
C LEU A 11 -4.80 19.01 -26.65
N GLY A 12 -5.00 19.52 -25.43
CA GLY A 12 -4.76 18.80 -24.20
C GLY A 12 -5.61 17.53 -24.17
N VAL A 13 -4.97 16.40 -24.45
CA VAL A 13 -5.60 15.09 -24.21
C VAL A 13 -5.81 14.99 -22.71
N ALA A 14 -7.04 15.21 -22.25
CA ALA A 14 -7.42 14.92 -20.88
C ALA A 14 -7.05 13.45 -20.59
N PRO A 15 -6.45 13.15 -19.41
CA PRO A 15 -6.18 11.77 -19.06
C PRO A 15 -7.50 10.98 -19.15
N PRO A 16 -7.49 9.74 -19.65
CA PRO A 16 -8.72 8.96 -19.81
C PRO A 16 -9.41 8.89 -18.44
N ALA A 17 -10.63 9.42 -18.37
CA ALA A 17 -11.50 9.20 -17.23
C ALA A 17 -11.65 7.67 -17.12
N PHE A 18 -11.19 7.09 -16.02
CA PHE A 18 -11.38 5.65 -15.81
C PHE A 18 -12.88 5.38 -15.89
N ALA A 19 -13.26 4.50 -16.82
CA ALA A 19 -14.62 4.02 -16.91
C ALA A 19 -15.08 3.47 -15.55
N SER A 20 -16.39 3.50 -15.29
CA SER A 20 -16.94 2.91 -14.05
C SER A 20 -16.42 1.49 -13.84
N PRO A 21 -16.08 1.12 -12.60
CA PRO A 21 -15.58 -0.22 -12.29
C PRO A 21 -16.52 -1.31 -12.86
N ARG A 22 -15.96 -2.36 -13.45
CA ARG A 22 -16.76 -3.47 -14.00
C ARG A 22 -17.46 -4.29 -12.91
N MET A 23 -16.92 -4.27 -11.68
CA MET A 23 -17.45 -4.98 -10.52
C MET A 23 -17.67 -4.02 -9.35
N PRO A 24 -18.70 -3.14 -9.42
CA PRO A 24 -18.95 -2.14 -8.38
C PRO A 24 -19.23 -2.76 -7.01
N ASP A 25 -19.94 -3.88 -6.95
CA ASP A 25 -20.25 -4.57 -5.70
C ASP A 25 -18.99 -5.13 -5.04
N LEU A 26 -18.06 -5.71 -5.82
CA LEU A 26 -16.78 -6.16 -5.32
C LEU A 26 -15.95 -4.98 -4.81
N ARG A 27 -15.96 -3.84 -5.52
CA ARG A 27 -15.30 -2.61 -5.04
C ARG A 27 -15.83 -2.20 -3.67
N VAL A 28 -17.15 -2.16 -3.49
CA VAL A 28 -17.78 -1.81 -2.20
C VAL A 28 -17.34 -2.78 -1.11
N GLU A 29 -17.36 -4.09 -1.39
CA GLU A 29 -16.87 -5.11 -0.45
C GLU A 29 -15.41 -4.87 -0.04
N LEU A 30 -14.52 -4.64 -1.02
CA LEU A 30 -13.08 -4.42 -0.76
C LEU A 30 -12.83 -3.18 0.11
N LEU A 31 -13.54 -2.08 -0.15
CA LEU A 31 -13.44 -0.86 0.64
C LEU A 31 -13.94 -1.06 2.08
N GLN A 32 -15.03 -1.82 2.26
CA GLN A 32 -15.53 -2.16 3.59
C GLN A 32 -14.53 -3.04 4.37
N ARG A 33 -13.93 -4.03 3.71
CA ARG A 33 -12.88 -4.89 4.31
C ARG A 33 -11.66 -4.08 4.72
N MET A 34 -11.20 -3.17 3.86
CA MET A 34 -10.10 -2.25 4.18
C MET A 34 -10.44 -1.38 5.40
N LYS A 35 -11.67 -0.87 5.50
CA LYS A 35 -12.12 -0.09 6.67
C LYS A 35 -12.03 -0.90 7.96
N VAL A 36 -12.54 -2.13 7.96
CA VAL A 36 -12.49 -3.04 9.13
C VAL A 36 -11.05 -3.37 9.51
N ASP A 37 -10.20 -3.68 8.53
CA ASP A 37 -8.77 -3.93 8.72
C ASP A 37 -8.08 -2.74 9.41
N GLN A 38 -8.26 -1.54 8.90
CA GLN A 38 -7.65 -0.34 9.46
C GLN A 38 -8.17 0.00 10.86
N GLU A 39 -9.43 -0.32 11.15
CA GLU A 39 -10.00 -0.13 12.48
C GLU A 39 -9.41 -1.13 13.49
N ALA A 40 -9.30 -2.42 13.14
CA ALA A 40 -8.67 -3.42 13.97
C ALA A 40 -7.21 -3.08 14.29
N ARG A 41 -6.46 -2.56 13.30
CA ARG A 41 -5.08 -2.08 13.49
C ARG A 41 -5.00 -0.90 14.44
N ARG A 42 -5.88 0.11 14.29
CA ARG A 42 -5.93 1.25 15.23
C ARG A 42 -6.23 0.80 16.67
N LYS A 43 -7.18 -0.13 16.86
CA LYS A 43 -7.48 -0.70 18.19
C LYS A 43 -6.27 -1.42 18.78
N MET A 44 -5.64 -2.29 17.98
CA MET A 44 -4.44 -3.01 18.42
C MET A 44 -3.33 -2.04 18.82
N MET A 45 -3.03 -1.05 17.99
CA MET A 45 -1.99 -0.06 18.26
C MET A 45 -2.32 0.78 19.52
N ALA A 46 -3.57 1.23 19.69
CA ALA A 46 -3.98 2.02 20.85
C ALA A 46 -3.86 1.25 22.17
N SER A 47 -4.01 -0.07 22.11
CA SER A 47 -3.93 -0.97 23.29
C SER A 47 -2.60 -1.70 23.42
N PHE A 48 -1.64 -1.45 22.53
CA PHE A 48 -0.35 -2.16 22.51
C PHE A 48 0.42 -2.00 23.83
N SER A 49 0.48 -0.79 24.38
CA SER A 49 1.13 -0.50 25.68
C SER A 49 0.44 -1.16 26.89
N GLN A 50 -0.82 -1.60 26.71
CA GLN A 50 -1.62 -2.24 27.77
C GLN A 50 -1.58 -3.78 27.69
N GLY A 51 -0.85 -4.34 26.70
CA GLY A 51 -0.77 -5.79 26.48
C GLY A 51 -2.12 -6.43 26.15
N ASN A 52 -3.03 -5.69 25.54
CA ASN A 52 -4.40 -6.16 25.25
C ASN A 52 -4.40 -7.29 24.20
N ARG A 53 -4.42 -8.52 24.71
CA ARG A 53 -4.41 -9.75 23.92
C ARG A 53 -5.63 -9.86 23.00
N ALA A 54 -6.80 -9.42 23.47
CA ALA A 54 -8.03 -9.48 22.68
C ALA A 54 -7.96 -8.65 21.39
N ALA A 55 -7.33 -7.46 21.42
CA ALA A 55 -7.14 -6.65 20.23
C ALA A 55 -6.18 -7.29 19.21
N ILE A 56 -5.18 -8.03 19.69
CA ILE A 56 -4.27 -8.79 18.83
C ILE A 56 -5.02 -9.96 18.17
N ASP A 57 -5.85 -10.67 18.92
CA ASP A 57 -6.62 -11.80 18.43
C ASP A 57 -7.71 -11.33 17.44
N GLU A 58 -8.36 -10.19 17.71
CA GLU A 58 -9.30 -9.54 16.76
C GLU A 58 -8.58 -9.22 15.43
N LEU A 59 -7.40 -8.60 15.49
CA LEU A 59 -6.62 -8.26 14.29
C LEU A 59 -6.25 -9.53 13.50
N ARG A 60 -5.79 -10.58 14.17
CA ARG A 60 -5.47 -11.86 13.51
C ARG A 60 -6.68 -12.48 12.82
N ALA A 61 -7.85 -12.44 13.47
CA ALA A 61 -9.08 -12.94 12.86
C ALA A 61 -9.46 -12.15 11.61
N VAL A 62 -9.33 -10.82 11.64
CA VAL A 62 -9.57 -9.93 10.48
C VAL A 62 -8.58 -10.24 9.35
N ASP A 63 -7.28 -10.36 9.66
CA ASP A 63 -6.25 -10.67 8.66
C ASP A 63 -6.51 -12.04 7.99
N ASN A 64 -6.86 -13.08 8.77
CA ASN A 64 -7.16 -14.41 8.26
C ASN A 64 -8.39 -14.41 7.34
N GLU A 65 -9.47 -13.77 7.77
CA GLU A 65 -10.71 -13.71 6.98
C GLU A 65 -10.52 -12.90 5.68
N ASN A 66 -9.79 -11.77 5.76
CA ASN A 66 -9.45 -10.99 4.57
C ASN A 66 -8.58 -11.80 3.61
N THR A 67 -7.55 -12.48 4.10
CA THR A 67 -6.67 -13.32 3.27
C THR A 67 -7.47 -14.42 2.57
N ARG A 68 -8.34 -15.14 3.30
CA ARG A 68 -9.23 -16.16 2.73
C ARG A 68 -10.08 -15.58 1.59
N ARG A 69 -10.74 -14.45 1.86
CA ARG A 69 -11.64 -13.83 0.87
C ARG A 69 -10.89 -13.29 -0.35
N ILE A 70 -9.75 -12.63 -0.15
CA ILE A 70 -8.96 -12.12 -1.27
C ILE A 70 -8.39 -13.25 -2.11
N ARG A 71 -8.02 -14.39 -1.51
CA ARG A 71 -7.61 -15.59 -2.24
C ARG A 71 -8.73 -16.09 -3.18
N GLU A 72 -9.99 -16.12 -2.74
CA GLU A 72 -11.14 -16.49 -3.58
C GLU A 72 -11.31 -15.51 -4.75
N VAL A 73 -11.20 -14.19 -4.47
CA VAL A 73 -11.30 -13.14 -5.49
C VAL A 73 -10.20 -13.31 -6.53
N VAL A 74 -8.96 -13.47 -6.09
CA VAL A 74 -7.79 -13.62 -6.97
C VAL A 74 -7.83 -14.94 -7.76
N ALA A 75 -8.34 -16.01 -7.18
CA ALA A 75 -8.52 -17.29 -7.89
C ALA A 75 -9.56 -17.19 -9.00
N ARG A 76 -10.65 -16.45 -8.76
CA ARG A 76 -11.78 -16.33 -9.71
C ARG A 76 -11.53 -15.30 -10.81
N HIS A 77 -10.88 -14.17 -10.48
CA HIS A 77 -10.80 -12.98 -11.36
C HIS A 77 -9.39 -12.60 -11.76
N GLY A 78 -8.35 -13.30 -11.29
CA GLY A 78 -6.99 -12.81 -11.34
C GLY A 78 -6.78 -11.64 -10.38
N TRP A 79 -5.74 -10.83 -10.62
CA TRP A 79 -5.54 -9.61 -9.82
C TRP A 79 -6.65 -8.58 -10.14
N PRO A 80 -7.40 -8.11 -9.15
CA PRO A 80 -8.48 -7.14 -9.38
C PRO A 80 -7.89 -5.73 -9.52
N GLY A 81 -7.49 -5.39 -10.75
CA GLY A 81 -6.93 -4.10 -11.12
C GLY A 81 -7.97 -2.98 -11.20
N ARG A 82 -7.51 -1.79 -11.61
CA ARG A 82 -8.31 -0.56 -11.65
C ARG A 82 -9.54 -0.65 -12.55
N THR A 83 -9.43 -1.33 -13.67
CA THR A 83 -10.59 -1.55 -14.57
C THR A 83 -11.68 -2.37 -13.89
N LEU A 84 -11.30 -3.34 -13.05
CA LEU A 84 -12.26 -4.23 -12.41
C LEU A 84 -12.95 -3.57 -11.22
N VAL A 85 -12.20 -2.94 -10.32
CA VAL A 85 -12.68 -2.46 -9.01
C VAL A 85 -12.44 -0.97 -8.75
N GLY A 86 -11.99 -0.20 -9.74
CA GLY A 86 -11.63 1.20 -9.57
C GLY A 86 -10.28 1.40 -8.87
N VAL A 87 -9.82 2.65 -8.82
CA VAL A 87 -8.50 3.00 -8.24
C VAL A 87 -8.44 2.66 -6.75
N ASP A 88 -9.48 3.00 -6.01
CA ASP A 88 -9.58 2.80 -4.57
C ASP A 88 -9.81 1.32 -4.19
N GLY A 89 -10.59 0.58 -4.98
CA GLY A 89 -10.75 -0.87 -4.81
C GLY A 89 -9.45 -1.63 -5.09
N ALA A 90 -8.69 -1.23 -6.13
CA ALA A 90 -7.39 -1.81 -6.43
C ALA A 90 -6.36 -1.55 -5.30
N HIS A 91 -6.40 -0.35 -4.70
CA HIS A 91 -5.61 -0.03 -3.52
C HIS A 91 -6.05 -0.85 -2.29
N ALA A 92 -7.37 -1.01 -2.10
CA ALA A 92 -7.88 -1.79 -0.98
C ALA A 92 -7.43 -3.25 -1.05
N VAL A 93 -7.54 -3.91 -2.20
CA VAL A 93 -7.08 -5.30 -2.32
C VAL A 93 -5.57 -5.43 -2.10
N TRP A 94 -4.78 -4.50 -2.63
CA TRP A 94 -3.34 -4.47 -2.37
C TRP A 94 -3.03 -4.35 -0.88
N LEU A 95 -3.69 -3.43 -0.17
CA LEU A 95 -3.49 -3.23 1.27
C LEU A 95 -3.82 -4.50 2.08
N LEU A 96 -4.91 -5.18 1.75
CA LEU A 96 -5.29 -6.43 2.40
C LEU A 96 -4.26 -7.54 2.16
N VAL A 97 -3.67 -7.62 0.95
CA VAL A 97 -2.56 -8.54 0.65
C VAL A 97 -1.29 -8.15 1.40
N GLN A 98 -0.98 -6.85 1.53
CA GLN A 98 0.15 -6.38 2.34
C GLN A 98 0.06 -6.88 3.79
N HIS A 99 -1.14 -7.04 4.31
CA HIS A 99 -1.39 -7.46 5.67
C HIS A 99 -1.49 -8.99 5.87
N ALA A 100 -1.40 -9.76 4.79
CA ALA A 100 -1.39 -11.23 4.84
C ALA A 100 -0.03 -11.82 5.24
N ASP A 101 0.62 -11.28 6.28
CA ASP A 101 1.98 -11.66 6.69
C ASP A 101 2.10 -13.11 7.18
N HIS A 102 1.00 -13.69 7.59
CA HIS A 102 0.92 -15.12 7.96
C HIS A 102 0.91 -16.05 6.74
N ASP A 103 0.77 -15.51 5.52
CA ASP A 103 0.72 -16.27 4.26
C ASP A 103 1.64 -15.67 3.19
N ARG A 104 2.95 -15.84 3.39
CA ARG A 104 4.00 -15.31 2.51
C ARG A 104 3.91 -15.85 1.08
N ALA A 105 3.48 -17.11 0.94
CA ALA A 105 3.31 -17.72 -0.38
C ALA A 105 2.22 -17.00 -1.17
N PHE A 106 1.12 -16.62 -0.52
CA PHE A 106 0.05 -15.86 -1.14
C PHE A 106 0.47 -14.43 -1.49
N GLN A 107 1.21 -13.76 -0.63
CA GLN A 107 1.78 -12.43 -0.96
C GLN A 107 2.64 -12.50 -2.24
N LYS A 108 3.49 -13.52 -2.36
CA LYS A 108 4.34 -13.74 -3.54
C LYS A 108 3.52 -14.05 -4.79
N GLU A 109 2.53 -14.92 -4.70
CA GLU A 109 1.60 -15.20 -5.80
C GLU A 109 0.89 -13.93 -6.28
N CYS A 110 0.38 -13.12 -5.36
CA CYS A 110 -0.27 -11.84 -5.68
C CYS A 110 0.71 -10.87 -6.36
N LEU A 111 1.95 -10.75 -5.87
CA LEU A 111 2.97 -9.93 -6.50
C LEU A 111 3.23 -10.32 -7.95
N GLU A 112 3.33 -11.62 -8.25
CA GLU A 112 3.52 -12.10 -9.62
C GLU A 112 2.31 -11.79 -10.51
N LYS A 113 1.09 -11.89 -9.97
CA LYS A 113 -0.13 -11.51 -10.70
C LYS A 113 -0.16 -9.99 -10.96
N MET A 114 0.20 -9.14 -9.98
CA MET A 114 0.30 -7.69 -10.14
C MET A 114 1.28 -7.30 -11.26
N ARG A 115 2.45 -7.95 -11.31
CA ARG A 115 3.48 -7.70 -12.33
C ARG A 115 3.04 -8.06 -13.76
N ARG A 116 2.09 -8.98 -13.90
CA ARG A 116 1.55 -9.42 -15.21
C ARG A 116 0.35 -8.60 -15.66
N CYS A 117 -0.13 -7.67 -14.86
CA CYS A 117 -1.24 -6.80 -15.24
C CYS A 117 -0.84 -5.87 -16.38
N ALA A 118 -1.84 -5.47 -17.17
CA ALA A 118 -1.66 -4.44 -18.19
C ALA A 118 -1.22 -3.11 -17.56
N PRO A 119 -0.49 -2.26 -18.30
CA PRO A 119 -0.12 -0.94 -17.82
C PRO A 119 -1.33 -0.14 -17.33
N GLY A 120 -1.19 0.51 -16.19
CA GLY A 120 -2.26 1.30 -15.56
C GLY A 120 -3.20 0.53 -14.64
N GLU A 121 -3.24 -0.80 -14.68
CA GLU A 121 -4.11 -1.61 -13.79
C GLU A 121 -3.64 -1.62 -12.34
N VAL A 122 -2.34 -1.48 -12.10
CA VAL A 122 -1.71 -1.54 -10.78
C VAL A 122 -0.82 -0.31 -10.60
N SER A 123 -0.77 0.22 -9.38
CA SER A 123 0.19 1.27 -9.03
C SER A 123 1.60 0.71 -8.95
N GLY A 124 2.58 1.36 -9.60
CA GLY A 124 4.00 1.01 -9.45
C GLY A 124 4.48 1.07 -8.00
N ARG A 125 3.95 2.05 -7.24
CA ARG A 125 4.19 2.18 -5.79
C ARG A 125 3.72 0.92 -5.03
N ASP A 126 2.51 0.43 -5.31
CA ASP A 126 1.95 -0.76 -4.65
C ASP A 126 2.79 -2.01 -4.97
N VAL A 127 3.26 -2.14 -6.21
CA VAL A 127 4.20 -3.20 -6.61
C VAL A 127 5.52 -3.09 -5.84
N ALA A 128 6.07 -1.89 -5.67
CA ALA A 128 7.31 -1.66 -4.92
C ALA A 128 7.18 -2.09 -3.45
N TYR A 129 6.11 -1.66 -2.79
CA TYR A 129 5.85 -2.01 -1.39
C TYR A 129 5.69 -3.52 -1.19
N LEU A 130 4.92 -4.19 -2.05
CA LEU A 130 4.73 -5.64 -1.94
C LEU A 130 6.01 -6.39 -2.32
N THR A 131 6.81 -5.88 -3.27
CA THR A 131 8.12 -6.44 -3.60
C THR A 131 9.04 -6.47 -2.38
N ASP A 132 9.19 -5.34 -1.71
CA ASP A 132 10.05 -5.24 -0.54
C ASP A 132 9.56 -6.13 0.60
N ARG A 133 8.24 -6.16 0.83
CA ARG A 133 7.65 -7.01 1.86
C ARG A 133 7.90 -8.50 1.63
N VAL A 134 7.77 -8.95 0.38
CA VAL A 134 8.08 -10.34 0.01
C VAL A 134 9.58 -10.62 0.20
N LEU A 135 10.46 -9.73 -0.28
CA LEU A 135 11.91 -9.89 -0.13
C LEU A 135 12.33 -9.97 1.33
N VAL A 136 11.87 -9.01 2.15
CA VAL A 136 12.16 -9.00 3.59
C VAL A 136 11.60 -10.25 4.27
N GLY A 137 10.40 -10.68 3.91
CA GLY A 137 9.79 -11.91 4.40
C GLY A 137 10.58 -13.19 4.03
N GLU A 138 11.33 -13.15 2.94
CA GLU A 138 12.26 -14.21 2.51
C GLU A 138 13.67 -14.06 3.13
N GLY A 139 13.90 -13.08 4.02
CA GLY A 139 15.22 -12.78 4.59
C GLY A 139 16.18 -12.11 3.60
N LYS A 140 15.68 -11.55 2.49
CA LYS A 140 16.47 -10.90 1.44
C LYS A 140 16.48 -9.38 1.61
N PRO A 141 17.55 -8.70 1.14
CA PRO A 141 17.57 -7.25 1.06
C PRO A 141 16.44 -6.72 0.17
N GLN A 142 15.81 -5.62 0.58
CA GLN A 142 14.77 -4.94 -0.16
C GLN A 142 15.34 -4.00 -1.25
N ARG A 143 14.49 -3.58 -2.19
CA ARG A 143 14.90 -2.81 -3.38
C ARG A 143 14.57 -1.33 -3.30
N TYR A 144 13.47 -0.98 -2.62
CA TYR A 144 12.89 0.36 -2.64
C TYR A 144 12.91 1.05 -1.27
N GLY A 145 13.31 0.35 -0.20
CA GLY A 145 13.39 0.91 1.15
C GLY A 145 12.04 1.17 1.80
N THR A 146 11.01 0.41 1.44
CA THR A 146 9.65 0.62 1.96
C THR A 146 9.39 -0.07 3.31
N GLN A 147 10.19 -1.07 3.66
CA GLN A 147 10.09 -1.79 4.93
C GLN A 147 11.09 -1.22 5.93
N LEU A 148 10.54 -0.72 7.05
CA LEU A 148 11.31 -0.05 8.08
C LEU A 148 11.44 -0.92 9.34
N GLN A 149 12.48 -0.65 10.13
CA GLN A 149 12.69 -1.20 11.46
C GLN A 149 13.13 -0.10 12.42
N VAL A 150 12.95 -0.34 13.72
CA VAL A 150 13.47 0.56 14.73
C VAL A 150 14.88 0.08 15.13
N GLN A 151 15.87 0.95 14.97
CA GLN A 151 17.25 0.72 15.40
C GLN A 151 17.71 1.91 16.23
N ASN A 152 18.10 1.68 17.47
CA ASN A 152 18.53 2.75 18.40
C ASN A 152 17.48 3.87 18.55
N GLY A 153 16.19 3.52 18.55
CA GLY A 153 15.07 4.46 18.69
C GLY A 153 14.72 5.26 17.43
N LYS A 154 15.39 5.02 16.30
CA LYS A 154 15.12 5.66 15.01
C LYS A 154 14.54 4.67 14.01
N LEU A 155 13.68 5.18 13.12
CA LEU A 155 13.25 4.40 11.96
C LEU A 155 14.37 4.37 10.91
N VAL A 156 14.77 3.17 10.53
CA VAL A 156 15.74 2.92 9.46
C VAL A 156 15.18 1.90 8.48
N PRO A 157 15.56 1.94 7.20
CA PRO A 157 15.16 0.90 6.28
C PRO A 157 15.81 -0.43 6.69
N GLN A 158 15.09 -1.53 6.49
CA GLN A 158 15.71 -2.85 6.54
C GLN A 158 16.80 -2.96 5.45
N PRO A 159 17.70 -3.96 5.47
CA PRO A 159 18.82 -4.03 4.54
C PRO A 159 18.41 -3.81 3.08
N LEU A 160 19.14 -2.94 2.38
CA LEU A 160 18.94 -2.61 0.97
C LEU A 160 19.86 -3.43 0.07
N GLU A 161 19.35 -3.91 -1.07
CA GLU A 161 20.12 -4.65 -2.08
C GLU A 161 21.28 -3.82 -2.64
N THR A 162 21.00 -2.56 -2.98
CA THR A 162 21.98 -1.61 -3.51
C THR A 162 21.60 -0.21 -3.04
N PRO A 163 22.12 0.25 -1.88
CA PRO A 163 21.71 1.53 -1.28
C PRO A 163 21.84 2.73 -2.21
N GLY A 164 22.90 2.81 -3.03
CA GLY A 164 23.13 3.92 -3.96
C GLY A 164 22.12 4.02 -5.10
N GLU A 165 21.34 2.96 -5.36
CA GLU A 165 20.37 2.90 -6.45
C GLU A 165 18.92 3.13 -5.98
N VAL A 166 18.68 3.22 -4.67
CA VAL A 166 17.33 3.24 -4.13
C VAL A 166 16.51 4.42 -4.63
N ASP A 167 17.07 5.62 -4.64
CA ASP A 167 16.35 6.83 -5.04
C ASP A 167 16.07 6.85 -6.54
N ARG A 168 16.98 6.33 -7.38
CA ARG A 168 16.73 6.16 -8.80
C ARG A 168 15.53 5.22 -9.04
N ARG A 169 15.54 4.04 -8.39
CA ARG A 169 14.44 3.06 -8.51
C ARG A 169 13.11 3.63 -8.01
N ARG A 170 13.12 4.41 -6.93
CA ARG A 170 11.94 5.10 -6.40
C ARG A 170 11.42 6.14 -7.39
N GLY A 171 12.30 6.96 -7.94
CA GLY A 171 11.96 7.98 -8.93
C GLY A 171 11.32 7.41 -10.20
N GLU A 172 11.78 6.25 -10.69
CA GLU A 172 11.19 5.53 -11.83
C GLU A 172 9.71 5.15 -11.61
N LEU A 173 9.29 5.04 -10.35
CA LEU A 173 7.92 4.72 -9.94
C LEU A 173 7.14 5.96 -9.43
N GLY A 174 7.71 7.15 -9.56
CA GLY A 174 7.10 8.39 -9.05
C GLY A 174 7.02 8.44 -7.52
N MET A 175 7.91 7.71 -6.82
CA MET A 175 8.00 7.74 -5.36
C MET A 175 9.00 8.82 -4.92
N GLU A 176 8.72 9.44 -3.77
CA GLU A 176 9.64 10.39 -3.12
C GLU A 176 10.98 9.73 -2.77
N PRO A 177 12.11 10.48 -2.70
CA PRO A 177 13.39 9.98 -2.20
C PRO A 177 13.26 9.30 -0.84
N LEU A 178 14.13 8.32 -0.56
CA LEU A 178 14.07 7.54 0.68
C LEU A 178 14.17 8.42 1.93
N SER A 179 15.00 9.47 1.89
CA SER A 179 15.13 10.42 3.01
C SER A 179 13.81 11.09 3.36
N GLN A 180 13.05 11.56 2.36
CA GLN A 180 11.73 12.18 2.58
C GLN A 180 10.71 11.17 3.10
N TYR A 181 10.75 9.93 2.60
CA TYR A 181 9.89 8.87 3.13
C TYR A 181 10.17 8.58 4.61
N LEU A 182 11.45 8.53 5.02
CA LEU A 182 11.84 8.33 6.40
C LEU A 182 11.38 9.49 7.31
N GLU A 183 11.54 10.73 6.88
CA GLU A 183 11.04 11.91 7.60
C GLU A 183 9.52 11.85 7.82
N PHE A 184 8.79 11.48 6.76
CA PHE A 184 7.34 11.31 6.84
C PHE A 184 6.95 10.17 7.80
N ALA A 185 7.62 9.02 7.72
CA ALA A 185 7.37 7.88 8.59
C ALA A 185 7.66 8.20 10.07
N GLU A 186 8.77 8.89 10.36
CA GLU A 186 9.10 9.34 11.71
C GLU A 186 8.09 10.36 12.26
N LYS A 187 7.62 11.28 11.40
CA LYS A 187 6.58 12.25 11.80
C LYS A 187 5.30 11.51 12.17
N ALA A 188 4.84 10.58 11.33
CA ALA A 188 3.65 9.78 11.59
C ALA A 188 3.78 8.95 12.88
N GLN A 189 4.97 8.36 13.13
CA GLN A 189 5.23 7.62 14.37
C GLN A 189 5.16 8.52 15.61
N ARG A 190 5.74 9.74 15.55
CA ARG A 190 5.68 10.72 16.65
C ARG A 190 4.26 11.19 16.93
N GLU A 191 3.48 11.47 15.90
CA GLU A 191 2.07 11.88 16.04
C GLU A 191 1.25 10.76 16.69
N PHE A 192 1.48 9.53 16.28
CA PHE A 192 0.81 8.36 16.87
C PHE A 192 1.21 8.14 18.35
N SER A 193 2.46 8.37 18.70
CA SER A 193 2.98 8.19 20.08
C SER A 193 2.56 9.31 21.02
N ARG A 194 2.05 10.41 20.51
CA ARG A 194 1.47 11.48 21.33
C ARG A 194 0.11 11.01 21.86
N LYS A 195 0.05 10.66 23.15
CA LYS A 195 -1.22 10.41 23.84
C LYS A 195 -2.15 11.60 23.62
N PRO A 196 -3.44 11.41 23.30
CA PRO A 196 -4.39 12.51 23.33
C PRO A 196 -4.34 13.15 24.70
N THR A 197 -4.09 14.48 24.74
CA THR A 197 -4.18 15.25 25.99
C THR A 197 -5.62 15.13 26.47
N PRO A 198 -5.88 14.67 27.72
CA PRO A 198 -7.25 14.60 28.20
C PRO A 198 -7.83 16.03 28.16
N GLU A 199 -8.93 16.19 27.41
CA GLU A 199 -9.70 17.43 27.43
C GLU A 199 -10.00 17.75 28.90
N LYS A 200 -9.50 18.89 29.37
CA LYS A 200 -9.95 19.46 30.65
C LYS A 200 -11.44 19.72 30.48
N LYS A 201 -12.28 18.88 31.07
CA LYS A 201 -13.70 19.21 31.24
C LYS A 201 -13.79 20.52 32.02
N PRO A 202 -14.67 21.44 31.55
CA PRO A 202 -14.91 22.73 32.22
C PRO A 202 -15.50 22.54 33.61
#